data_144d70c28aea14a862a76ac4414daffa
#
_entry.id   144d70c28aea14a862a76ac4414daffa
#
_cell.length_a   1.000
_cell.length_b   1.000
_cell.length_c   1.000
_cell.angle_alpha   90.00
_cell.angle_beta   90.00
_cell.angle_gamma   90.00
#
_symmetry.space_group_name_H-M   'P 1'
#
loop_
_entity.id
_entity.type
_entity.pdbx_description
1 polymer ?
#
loop_
_entity_poly.entity_id
_entity_poly.type
_entity_poly.pdbx_seq_one_letter_code
_entity_poly.pdbx_strand_id
1 'polypeptide(L)'
;MQYPAFVLVAAVCVMLFFILFVLPQFSSVLQDFGAKSDSALSIFIKLSDFLRANAAAMMLASVGSIAGIWWLLRRPGAGAAVVNAVSQVPGIAGIFRFYRTTLFCRNLGVLLGSGVSLTATLRILVDIMAVTGSVAAWTAAADRVRHGGKLSDALSASNSLPPMAVRMLRLGEETGQLPVLAGRVAEFYEAKLQRSLDRIVGIIGPLAIVAISGVVGGLIVSVMTALLSVTQLVG
;
A
#
# COMPACT_ATOMS: atom_id res chain seq x y z
N MET A 1 -12.25 -4.57 5.22
CA MET A 1 -10.87 -4.31 4.73
C MET A 1 -9.85 -5.43 5.02
N GLN A 2 -10.26 -6.56 5.58
CA GLN A 2 -9.33 -7.67 5.88
C GLN A 2 -8.97 -8.53 4.67
N TYR A 3 -9.87 -8.64 3.68
CA TYR A 3 -9.70 -9.50 2.50
C TYR A 3 -8.49 -9.12 1.61
N PRO A 4 -8.28 -7.86 1.19
CA PRO A 4 -7.13 -7.49 0.37
C PRO A 4 -5.78 -7.69 1.06
N ALA A 5 -5.71 -7.43 2.37
CA ALA A 5 -4.50 -7.65 3.15
C ALA A 5 -4.15 -9.14 3.25
N PHE A 6 -5.16 -9.99 3.45
CA PHE A 6 -4.98 -11.44 3.50
C PHE A 6 -4.47 -12.01 2.17
N VAL A 7 -5.06 -11.58 1.04
CA VAL A 7 -4.64 -12.01 -0.31
C VAL A 7 -3.21 -11.57 -0.59
N LEU A 8 -2.83 -10.37 -0.20
CA LEU A 8 -1.47 -9.84 -0.40
C LEU A 8 -0.44 -10.61 0.43
N VAL A 9 -0.76 -10.89 1.70
CA VAL A 9 0.09 -11.71 2.58
C VAL A 9 0.20 -13.13 2.04
N ALA A 10 -0.89 -13.75 1.61
CA ALA A 10 -0.89 -15.09 1.02
C ALA A 10 -0.05 -15.15 -0.26
N ALA A 11 -0.17 -14.17 -1.16
CA ALA A 11 0.62 -14.09 -2.39
C ALA A 11 2.12 -13.96 -2.09
N VAL A 12 2.49 -13.11 -1.13
CA VAL A 12 3.89 -12.95 -0.68
C VAL A 12 4.41 -14.24 -0.04
N CYS A 13 3.61 -14.91 0.80
CA CYS A 13 3.97 -16.21 1.40
C CYS A 13 4.20 -17.29 0.35
N VAL A 14 3.33 -17.40 -0.64
CA VAL A 14 3.46 -18.37 -1.74
C VAL A 14 4.71 -18.08 -2.57
N MET A 15 4.97 -16.81 -2.87
CA MET A 15 6.16 -16.41 -3.62
C MET A 15 7.45 -16.69 -2.83
N LEU A 16 7.48 -16.40 -1.53
CA LEU A 16 8.60 -16.73 -0.65
C LEU A 16 8.80 -18.24 -0.52
N PHE A 17 7.73 -19.00 -0.33
CA PHE A 17 7.80 -20.46 -0.29
C PHE A 17 8.40 -21.04 -1.58
N PHE A 18 7.96 -20.53 -2.74
CA PHE A 18 8.46 -20.99 -4.02
C PHE A 18 9.96 -20.66 -4.21
N ILE A 19 10.38 -19.45 -3.86
CA ILE A 19 11.78 -19.02 -3.96
C ILE A 19 12.69 -19.76 -2.98
N LEU A 20 12.23 -20.00 -1.74
CA LEU A 20 13.06 -20.59 -0.68
C LEU A 20 13.07 -22.12 -0.69
N PHE A 21 12.01 -22.76 -1.17
CA PHE A 21 11.84 -24.22 -1.09
C PHE A 21 11.92 -24.90 -2.45
N VAL A 22 11.22 -24.38 -3.44
CA VAL A 22 11.11 -25.06 -4.75
C VAL A 22 12.35 -24.80 -5.60
N LEU A 23 12.78 -23.56 -5.71
CA LEU A 23 13.94 -23.17 -6.52
C LEU A 23 15.23 -23.90 -6.11
N PRO A 24 15.57 -24.05 -4.80
CA PRO A 24 16.77 -24.77 -4.38
C PRO A 24 16.76 -26.27 -4.68
N GLN A 25 15.60 -26.94 -4.58
CA GLN A 25 15.51 -28.36 -4.92
C GLN A 25 15.80 -28.63 -6.38
N PHE A 26 15.40 -27.74 -7.27
CA PHE A 26 15.69 -27.87 -8.70
C PHE A 26 17.15 -27.54 -9.03
N SER A 27 17.80 -26.61 -8.31
CA SER A 27 19.21 -26.30 -8.55
C SER A 27 20.15 -27.48 -8.24
N SER A 28 19.82 -28.31 -7.25
CA SER A 28 20.61 -29.53 -6.92
C SER A 28 20.47 -30.60 -8.02
N VAL A 29 19.26 -30.78 -8.53
CA VAL A 29 19.02 -31.73 -9.65
C VAL A 29 19.76 -31.28 -10.92
N LEU A 30 19.79 -29.99 -11.23
CA LEU A 30 20.48 -29.45 -12.40
C LEU A 30 22.02 -29.53 -12.29
N GLN A 31 22.57 -29.39 -11.08
CA GLN A 31 24.02 -29.57 -10.84
C GLN A 31 24.45 -31.03 -11.02
N ASP A 32 23.63 -32.00 -10.60
CA ASP A 32 23.89 -33.44 -10.74
C ASP A 32 23.90 -33.90 -12.20
N PHE A 33 23.18 -33.22 -13.09
CA PHE A 33 23.14 -33.52 -14.53
C PHE A 33 24.26 -32.90 -15.34
N GLY A 34 25.26 -32.25 -14.72
CA GLY A 34 26.50 -31.84 -15.38
C GLY A 34 26.35 -30.81 -16.51
N ALA A 35 25.27 -30.04 -16.53
CA ALA A 35 24.98 -29.03 -17.55
C ALA A 35 25.96 -27.85 -17.44
N LYS A 36 27.11 -28.02 -18.09
CA LYS A 36 28.08 -26.96 -18.37
C LYS A 36 27.56 -26.12 -19.56
N SER A 37 27.34 -24.83 -19.31
CA SER A 37 27.40 -23.77 -20.33
C SER A 37 26.14 -23.43 -21.14
N ASP A 38 25.01 -23.15 -20.50
CA ASP A 38 24.06 -22.24 -21.12
C ASP A 38 23.90 -20.97 -20.29
N SER A 39 23.99 -19.80 -20.97
CA SER A 39 23.97 -18.48 -20.30
C SER A 39 22.71 -18.27 -19.43
N ALA A 40 21.59 -18.84 -19.83
CA ALA A 40 20.35 -18.80 -19.06
C ALA A 40 20.46 -19.60 -17.74
N LEU A 41 21.07 -20.80 -17.81
CA LEU A 41 21.29 -21.66 -16.66
C LEU A 41 22.22 -21.02 -15.63
N SER A 42 23.28 -20.35 -16.11
CA SER A 42 24.25 -19.65 -15.26
C SER A 42 23.63 -18.48 -14.49
N ILE A 43 22.63 -17.80 -15.06
CA ILE A 43 21.86 -16.74 -14.39
C ILE A 43 20.99 -17.34 -13.29
N PHE A 44 20.30 -18.46 -13.55
CA PHE A 44 19.49 -19.16 -12.56
C PHE A 44 20.32 -19.73 -11.40
N ILE A 45 21.47 -20.32 -11.69
CA ILE A 45 22.40 -20.84 -10.67
C ILE A 45 22.95 -19.70 -9.82
N LYS A 46 23.43 -18.61 -10.45
CA LYS A 46 23.92 -17.43 -9.71
C LYS A 46 22.83 -16.79 -8.86
N LEU A 47 21.60 -16.73 -9.36
CA LEU A 47 20.46 -16.22 -8.60
C LEU A 47 20.11 -17.13 -7.41
N SER A 48 20.14 -18.46 -7.63
CA SER A 48 19.89 -19.45 -6.58
C SER A 48 21.00 -19.43 -5.52
N ASP A 49 22.26 -19.35 -5.91
CA ASP A 49 23.39 -19.28 -4.99
C ASP A 49 23.41 -17.96 -4.19
N PHE A 50 23.11 -16.84 -4.85
CA PHE A 50 22.93 -15.56 -4.17
C PHE A 50 21.78 -15.58 -3.16
N LEU A 51 20.66 -16.21 -3.52
CA LEU A 51 19.51 -16.39 -2.62
C LEU A 51 19.83 -17.36 -1.47
N ARG A 52 20.57 -18.44 -1.72
CA ARG A 52 21.02 -19.37 -0.67
C ARG A 52 22.05 -18.74 0.27
N ALA A 53 23.05 -18.06 -0.28
CA ALA A 53 24.07 -17.39 0.53
C ALA A 53 23.47 -16.30 1.43
N ASN A 54 22.40 -15.65 0.96
CA ASN A 54 21.72 -14.60 1.70
C ASN A 54 20.35 -15.02 2.28
N ALA A 55 19.98 -16.31 2.23
CA ALA A 55 18.67 -16.77 2.71
C ALA A 55 18.42 -16.42 4.19
N ALA A 56 19.42 -16.60 5.05
CA ALA A 56 19.36 -16.18 6.44
C ALA A 56 19.27 -14.65 6.59
N ALA A 57 20.03 -13.89 5.79
CA ALA A 57 19.97 -12.44 5.79
C ALA A 57 18.64 -11.93 5.22
N MET A 58 18.07 -12.58 4.20
CA MET A 58 16.75 -12.24 3.64
C MET A 58 15.61 -12.61 4.59
N MET A 59 15.70 -13.76 5.30
CA MET A 59 14.76 -14.09 6.39
C MET A 59 14.87 -13.08 7.53
N LEU A 60 16.07 -12.74 7.99
CA LEU A 60 16.27 -11.72 9.01
C LEU A 60 15.82 -10.33 8.52
N ALA A 61 16.04 -9.98 7.26
CA ALA A 61 15.57 -8.73 6.67
C ALA A 61 14.04 -8.70 6.52
N SER A 62 13.39 -9.82 6.16
CA SER A 62 11.92 -9.89 6.06
C SER A 62 11.26 -9.86 7.44
N VAL A 63 11.76 -10.62 8.41
CA VAL A 63 11.30 -10.57 9.79
C VAL A 63 11.63 -9.23 10.43
N GLY A 64 12.83 -8.69 10.19
CA GLY A 64 13.25 -7.38 10.65
C GLY A 64 12.44 -6.24 10.04
N SER A 65 12.08 -6.32 8.77
CA SER A 65 11.18 -5.33 8.11
C SER A 65 9.76 -5.41 8.65
N ILE A 66 9.21 -6.60 8.85
CA ILE A 66 7.88 -6.78 9.45
C ILE A 66 7.88 -6.30 10.90
N ALA A 67 8.87 -6.70 11.69
CA ALA A 67 9.03 -6.24 13.08
C ALA A 67 9.31 -4.74 13.15
N GLY A 68 10.13 -4.20 12.24
CA GLY A 68 10.43 -2.77 12.12
C GLY A 68 9.20 -1.96 11.74
N ILE A 69 8.41 -2.40 10.77
CA ILE A 69 7.14 -1.78 10.40
C ILE A 69 6.14 -1.84 11.56
N TRP A 70 6.04 -2.99 12.23
CA TRP A 70 5.16 -3.15 13.38
C TRP A 70 5.59 -2.28 14.58
N TRP A 71 6.90 -2.19 14.88
CA TRP A 71 7.44 -1.34 15.92
C TRP A 71 7.32 0.17 15.56
N LEU A 72 7.54 0.51 14.28
CA LEU A 72 7.35 1.85 13.75
C LEU A 72 5.88 2.29 13.85
N LEU A 73 4.94 1.40 13.51
CA LEU A 73 3.50 1.67 13.62
C LEU A 73 3.03 1.85 15.08
N ARG A 74 3.75 1.28 16.05
CA ARG A 74 3.46 1.45 17.48
C ARG A 74 4.04 2.72 18.09
N ARG A 75 4.99 3.40 17.45
CA ARG A 75 5.51 4.66 17.98
C ARG A 75 4.56 5.82 17.67
N PRO A 76 4.08 6.57 18.69
CA PRO A 76 3.33 7.79 18.46
C PRO A 76 4.24 8.79 17.70
N GLY A 77 3.86 9.17 16.48
CA GLY A 77 4.63 10.06 15.59
C GLY A 77 5.35 9.39 14.42
N ALA A 78 5.67 8.10 14.47
CA ALA A 78 6.30 7.40 13.34
C ALA A 78 5.32 7.14 12.19
N GLY A 79 4.02 7.04 12.47
CA GLY A 79 2.98 6.96 11.44
C GLY A 79 3.03 8.12 10.46
N ALA A 80 3.36 9.32 10.93
CA ALA A 80 3.50 10.50 10.07
C ALA A 80 4.70 10.41 9.11
N ALA A 81 5.83 9.85 9.56
CA ALA A 81 7.01 9.68 8.71
C ALA A 81 6.81 8.59 7.65
N VAL A 82 6.18 7.47 8.02
CA VAL A 82 5.83 6.39 7.08
C VAL A 82 4.79 6.87 6.07
N VAL A 83 3.76 7.57 6.53
CA VAL A 83 2.75 8.19 5.65
C VAL A 83 3.39 9.18 4.70
N ASN A 84 4.34 10.00 5.14
CA ASN A 84 5.06 10.94 4.27
C ASN A 84 5.96 10.22 3.25
N ALA A 85 6.67 9.17 3.64
CA ALA A 85 7.51 8.39 2.74
C ALA A 85 6.66 7.64 1.68
N VAL A 86 5.57 7.00 2.11
CA VAL A 86 4.66 6.25 1.24
C VAL A 86 3.81 7.18 0.37
N SER A 87 3.50 8.39 0.83
CA SER A 87 2.77 9.40 0.05
C SER A 87 3.59 10.02 -1.09
N GLN A 88 4.91 9.79 -1.15
CA GLN A 88 5.75 10.21 -2.27
C GLN A 88 5.69 9.24 -3.46
N VAL A 89 5.15 8.04 -3.27
CA VAL A 89 5.00 7.07 -4.38
C VAL A 89 3.81 7.48 -5.25
N PRO A 90 4.03 7.82 -6.55
CA PRO A 90 2.95 8.17 -7.46
C PRO A 90 1.97 6.99 -7.57
N GLY A 91 0.68 7.23 -7.30
CA GLY A 91 -0.37 6.19 -7.21
C GLY A 91 -0.86 5.94 -5.77
N ILE A 92 0.01 5.85 -4.79
CA ILE A 92 -0.35 5.65 -3.38
C ILE A 92 -0.75 6.98 -2.72
N ALA A 93 -0.12 8.09 -3.12
CA ALA A 93 -0.47 9.44 -2.67
C ALA A 93 -1.96 9.78 -2.83
N GLY A 94 -2.56 9.35 -3.96
CA GLY A 94 -3.99 9.52 -4.22
C GLY A 94 -4.88 8.78 -3.22
N ILE A 95 -4.51 7.57 -2.87
CA ILE A 95 -5.23 6.71 -1.92
C ILE A 95 -5.23 7.33 -0.52
N PHE A 96 -4.06 7.80 -0.05
CA PHE A 96 -3.95 8.50 1.22
C PHE A 96 -4.77 9.78 1.26
N ARG A 97 -4.78 10.53 0.15
CA ARG A 97 -5.60 11.75 0.05
C ARG A 97 -7.09 11.43 0.11
N PHE A 98 -7.54 10.36 -0.55
CA PHE A 98 -8.95 9.92 -0.48
C PHE A 98 -9.30 9.44 0.93
N TYR A 99 -8.44 8.64 1.56
CA TYR A 99 -8.62 8.18 2.94
C TYR A 99 -8.74 9.33 3.93
N ARG A 100 -7.82 10.32 3.88
CA ARG A 100 -7.87 11.51 4.73
C ARG A 100 -9.13 12.32 4.53
N THR A 101 -9.55 12.49 3.26
CA THR A 101 -10.78 13.21 2.93
C THR A 101 -12.01 12.51 3.48
N THR A 102 -12.10 11.19 3.30
CA THR A 102 -13.19 10.38 3.84
C THR A 102 -13.24 10.47 5.35
N LEU A 103 -12.09 10.28 6.01
CA LEU A 103 -11.99 10.31 7.47
C LEU A 103 -12.43 11.68 8.04
N PHE A 104 -11.91 12.77 7.48
CA PHE A 104 -12.28 14.12 7.89
C PHE A 104 -13.77 14.40 7.67
N CYS A 105 -14.28 14.18 6.46
CA CYS A 105 -15.66 14.53 6.11
C CYS A 105 -16.68 13.63 6.81
N ARG A 106 -16.37 12.35 7.03
CA ARG A 106 -17.22 11.41 7.77
C ARG A 106 -17.41 11.87 9.22
N ASN A 107 -16.30 12.13 9.92
CA ASN A 107 -16.37 12.58 11.30
C ASN A 107 -16.96 14.00 11.44
N LEU A 108 -16.65 14.90 10.50
CA LEU A 108 -17.29 16.23 10.44
C LEU A 108 -18.81 16.10 10.33
N GLY A 109 -19.30 15.29 9.40
CA GLY A 109 -20.74 15.09 9.18
C GLY A 109 -21.43 14.47 10.39
N VAL A 110 -20.83 13.45 10.99
CA VAL A 110 -21.38 12.76 12.16
C VAL A 110 -21.44 13.69 13.38
N LEU A 111 -20.34 14.37 13.72
CA LEU A 111 -20.29 15.23 14.91
C LEU A 111 -21.21 16.44 14.78
N LEU A 112 -21.23 17.11 13.64
CA LEU A 112 -22.15 18.21 13.40
C LEU A 112 -23.61 17.74 13.34
N GLY A 113 -23.87 16.58 12.75
CA GLY A 113 -25.20 15.97 12.69
C GLY A 113 -25.71 15.56 14.08
N SER A 114 -24.82 15.28 15.02
CA SER A 114 -25.13 15.02 16.43
C SER A 114 -25.29 16.31 17.28
N GLY A 115 -25.24 17.50 16.65
CA GLY A 115 -25.41 18.76 17.36
C GLY A 115 -24.15 19.33 18.01
N VAL A 116 -22.98 18.72 17.80
CA VAL A 116 -21.71 19.25 18.31
C VAL A 116 -21.36 20.53 17.53
N SER A 117 -20.96 21.60 18.23
CA SER A 117 -20.58 22.85 17.59
C SER A 117 -19.39 22.68 16.64
N LEU A 118 -19.32 23.50 15.58
CA LEU A 118 -18.25 23.42 14.57
C LEU A 118 -16.85 23.55 15.18
N THR A 119 -16.67 24.45 16.15
CA THR A 119 -15.40 24.67 16.82
C THR A 119 -14.96 23.48 17.67
N ALA A 120 -15.90 22.84 18.39
CA ALA A 120 -15.63 21.63 19.16
C ALA A 120 -15.34 20.44 18.21
N THR A 121 -16.11 20.31 17.14
CA THR A 121 -15.90 19.30 16.10
C THR A 121 -14.48 19.39 15.49
N LEU A 122 -14.06 20.59 15.12
CA LEU A 122 -12.74 20.79 14.53
C LEU A 122 -11.60 20.46 15.50
N ARG A 123 -11.76 20.73 16.77
CA ARG A 123 -10.79 20.34 17.82
C ARG A 123 -10.61 18.83 17.88
N ILE A 124 -11.71 18.08 17.90
CA ILE A 124 -11.70 16.60 17.87
C ILE A 124 -11.08 16.10 16.56
N LEU A 125 -11.41 16.75 15.44
CA LEU A 125 -10.88 16.36 14.14
C LEU A 125 -9.37 16.56 14.02
N VAL A 126 -8.80 17.59 14.64
CA VAL A 126 -7.33 17.79 14.68
C VAL A 126 -6.66 16.57 15.33
N ASP A 127 -7.19 16.07 16.44
CA ASP A 127 -6.65 14.89 17.12
C ASP A 127 -6.79 13.62 16.27
N ILE A 128 -7.95 13.41 15.63
CA ILE A 128 -8.17 12.29 14.71
C ILE A 128 -7.21 12.36 13.52
N MET A 129 -7.00 13.54 12.95
CA MET A 129 -6.16 13.72 11.77
C MET A 129 -4.66 13.71 12.09
N ALA A 130 -4.27 13.80 13.36
CA ALA A 130 -2.88 13.70 13.80
C ALA A 130 -2.22 12.39 13.36
N VAL A 131 -2.97 11.30 13.34
CA VAL A 131 -2.51 9.98 12.89
C VAL A 131 -2.17 9.95 11.39
N THR A 132 -2.74 10.88 10.61
CA THR A 132 -2.58 10.92 9.14
C THR A 132 -1.45 11.84 8.65
N GLY A 133 -0.65 12.42 9.55
CA GLY A 133 0.48 13.28 9.21
C GLY A 133 0.21 14.76 9.46
N SER A 134 0.54 15.67 8.83
CA SER A 134 0.36 17.15 8.77
C SER A 134 -0.61 17.80 9.78
N VAL A 135 -0.37 17.62 11.08
CA VAL A 135 -1.20 18.21 12.16
C VAL A 135 -1.28 19.73 12.03
N ALA A 136 -0.16 20.38 11.68
CA ALA A 136 -0.09 21.83 11.58
C ALA A 136 -1.12 22.45 10.62
N ALA A 137 -1.39 21.80 9.49
CA ALA A 137 -2.38 22.28 8.52
C ALA A 137 -3.82 22.24 9.07
N TRP A 138 -4.14 21.18 9.83
CA TRP A 138 -5.46 21.01 10.45
C TRP A 138 -5.65 21.95 11.62
N THR A 139 -4.61 22.14 12.45
CA THR A 139 -4.62 23.11 13.56
C THR A 139 -4.80 24.53 13.03
N ALA A 140 -4.05 24.91 11.99
CA ALA A 140 -4.19 26.23 11.39
C ALA A 140 -5.60 26.46 10.80
N ALA A 141 -6.21 25.43 10.21
CA ALA A 141 -7.59 25.52 9.72
C ALA A 141 -8.60 25.68 10.88
N ALA A 142 -8.46 24.89 11.95
CA ALA A 142 -9.31 24.99 13.14
C ALA A 142 -9.19 26.36 13.83
N ASP A 143 -7.98 26.90 13.92
CA ASP A 143 -7.75 28.23 14.53
C ASP A 143 -8.39 29.36 13.70
N ARG A 144 -8.32 29.30 12.37
CA ARG A 144 -9.00 30.27 11.50
C ARG A 144 -10.51 30.28 11.71
N VAL A 145 -11.12 29.09 11.79
CA VAL A 145 -12.57 28.97 12.03
C VAL A 145 -12.94 29.47 13.43
N ARG A 146 -12.11 29.20 14.43
CA ARG A 146 -12.29 29.70 15.80
C ARG A 146 -12.29 31.23 15.88
N HIS A 147 -11.56 31.91 14.99
CA HIS A 147 -11.53 33.36 14.86
C HIS A 147 -12.60 33.92 13.89
N GLY A 148 -13.60 33.12 13.54
CA GLY A 148 -14.74 33.54 12.71
C GLY A 148 -14.53 33.39 11.20
N GLY A 149 -13.44 32.77 10.75
CA GLY A 149 -13.22 32.46 9.34
C GLY A 149 -14.10 31.31 8.86
N LYS A 150 -14.37 31.27 7.54
CA LYS A 150 -15.08 30.15 6.92
C LYS A 150 -14.24 28.89 6.90
N LEU A 151 -14.87 27.75 7.18
CA LEU A 151 -14.20 26.43 7.14
C LEU A 151 -13.66 26.12 5.74
N SER A 152 -14.46 26.35 4.71
CA SER A 152 -14.08 26.12 3.32
C SER A 152 -12.84 26.92 2.88
N ASP A 153 -12.70 28.16 3.33
CA ASP A 153 -11.55 29.00 3.02
C ASP A 153 -10.29 28.54 3.78
N ALA A 154 -10.44 28.15 5.03
CA ALA A 154 -9.36 27.59 5.83
C ALA A 154 -8.81 26.29 5.23
N LEU A 155 -9.68 25.39 4.79
CA LEU A 155 -9.32 24.12 4.14
C LEU A 155 -8.72 24.33 2.75
N SER A 156 -9.20 25.32 2.00
CA SER A 156 -8.64 25.69 0.68
C SER A 156 -7.21 26.20 0.83
N ALA A 157 -6.96 27.09 1.78
CA ALA A 157 -5.63 27.66 2.02
C ALA A 157 -4.60 26.65 2.48
N SER A 158 -5.00 25.63 3.23
CA SER A 158 -4.12 24.56 3.71
C SER A 158 -3.86 23.47 2.66
N ASN A 159 -4.57 23.48 1.53
CA ASN A 159 -4.55 22.42 0.50
C ASN A 159 -4.69 20.99 1.07
N SER A 160 -5.38 20.89 2.20
CA SER A 160 -5.50 19.64 2.96
C SER A 160 -6.48 18.65 2.34
N LEU A 161 -7.46 19.13 1.57
CA LEU A 161 -8.50 18.36 0.91
C LEU A 161 -8.51 18.58 -0.61
N PRO A 162 -9.03 17.62 -1.39
CA PRO A 162 -9.25 17.81 -2.82
C PRO A 162 -10.17 19.00 -3.10
N PRO A 163 -9.94 19.74 -4.21
CA PRO A 163 -10.75 20.94 -4.53
C PRO A 163 -12.25 20.69 -4.60
N MET A 164 -12.65 19.50 -5.09
CA MET A 164 -14.06 19.10 -5.16
C MET A 164 -14.68 18.98 -3.75
N ALA A 165 -13.95 18.39 -2.80
CA ALA A 165 -14.42 18.28 -1.41
C ALA A 165 -14.60 19.65 -0.78
N VAL A 166 -13.64 20.56 -0.97
CA VAL A 166 -13.72 21.93 -0.46
C VAL A 166 -14.92 22.69 -1.04
N ARG A 167 -15.18 22.54 -2.35
CA ARG A 167 -16.36 23.17 -3.00
C ARG A 167 -17.68 22.67 -2.42
N MET A 168 -17.80 21.36 -2.19
CA MET A 168 -19.01 20.78 -1.59
C MET A 168 -19.20 21.23 -0.14
N LEU A 169 -18.11 21.30 0.64
CA LEU A 169 -18.16 21.83 2.00
C LEU A 169 -18.53 23.30 2.04
N ARG A 170 -18.01 24.10 1.08
CA ARG A 170 -18.40 25.52 0.92
C ARG A 170 -19.90 25.67 0.70
N LEU A 171 -20.45 24.89 -0.23
CA LEU A 171 -21.90 24.89 -0.47
C LEU A 171 -22.67 24.51 0.80
N GLY A 172 -22.19 23.52 1.57
CA GLY A 172 -22.80 23.13 2.85
C GLY A 172 -22.73 24.22 3.91
N GLU A 173 -21.62 24.95 3.95
CA GLU A 173 -21.42 26.09 4.86
C GLU A 173 -22.34 27.27 4.52
N GLU A 174 -22.50 27.57 3.22
CA GLU A 174 -23.37 28.65 2.74
C GLU A 174 -24.87 28.34 2.87
N THR A 175 -25.25 27.07 2.73
CA THR A 175 -26.65 26.63 2.81
C THR A 175 -27.05 26.14 4.21
N GLY A 176 -26.15 26.14 5.19
CA GLY A 176 -26.39 25.58 6.52
C GLY A 176 -26.52 24.05 6.55
N GLN A 177 -26.20 23.35 5.48
CA GLN A 177 -26.32 21.90 5.34
C GLN A 177 -24.96 21.20 5.41
N LEU A 178 -24.01 21.77 6.15
CA LEU A 178 -22.64 21.24 6.25
C LEU A 178 -22.59 19.77 6.71
N PRO A 179 -23.41 19.30 7.70
CA PRO A 179 -23.39 17.89 8.09
C PRO A 179 -23.75 16.94 6.95
N VAL A 180 -24.80 17.27 6.19
CA VAL A 180 -25.29 16.45 5.08
C VAL A 180 -24.30 16.39 3.94
N LEU A 181 -23.77 17.56 3.54
CA LEU A 181 -22.81 17.63 2.42
C LEU A 181 -21.45 17.03 2.80
N ALA A 182 -21.01 17.15 4.05
CA ALA A 182 -19.83 16.44 4.55
C ALA A 182 -20.01 14.92 4.45
N GLY A 183 -21.18 14.38 4.83
CA GLY A 183 -21.53 12.97 4.68
C GLY A 183 -21.46 12.51 3.22
N ARG A 184 -22.04 13.26 2.29
CA ARG A 184 -21.99 12.94 0.86
C ARG A 184 -20.57 12.98 0.27
N VAL A 185 -19.77 13.93 0.70
CA VAL A 185 -18.34 13.99 0.33
C VAL A 185 -17.61 12.74 0.84
N ALA A 186 -17.88 12.33 2.08
CA ALA A 186 -17.28 11.14 2.66
C ALA A 186 -17.63 9.88 1.84
N GLU A 187 -18.90 9.67 1.52
CA GLU A 187 -19.37 8.54 0.70
C GLU A 187 -18.70 8.51 -0.68
N PHE A 188 -18.64 9.67 -1.32
CA PHE A 188 -18.02 9.78 -2.64
C PHE A 188 -16.52 9.41 -2.63
N TYR A 189 -15.77 9.90 -1.64
CA TYR A 189 -14.33 9.60 -1.54
C TYR A 189 -14.06 8.20 -1.00
N GLU A 190 -14.95 7.64 -0.17
CA GLU A 190 -14.91 6.24 0.24
C GLU A 190 -15.08 5.29 -0.96
N ALA A 191 -16.04 5.57 -1.84
CA ALA A 191 -16.21 4.81 -3.07
C ALA A 191 -15.00 4.95 -4.02
N LYS A 192 -14.35 6.12 -4.08
CA LYS A 192 -13.09 6.28 -4.82
C LYS A 192 -11.93 5.52 -4.20
N LEU A 193 -11.83 5.54 -2.88
CA LEU A 193 -10.83 4.79 -2.12
C LEU A 193 -10.98 3.30 -2.41
N GLN A 194 -12.20 2.77 -2.27
CA GLN A 194 -12.51 1.36 -2.53
C GLN A 194 -12.11 0.94 -3.94
N ARG A 195 -12.52 1.71 -4.96
CA ARG A 195 -12.16 1.42 -6.36
C ARG A 195 -10.64 1.46 -6.60
N SER A 196 -9.92 2.32 -5.90
CA SER A 196 -8.45 2.39 -6.03
C SER A 196 -7.77 1.18 -5.40
N LEU A 197 -8.29 0.70 -4.26
CA LEU A 197 -7.82 -0.52 -3.60
C LEU A 197 -8.13 -1.76 -4.45
N ASP A 198 -9.37 -1.87 -4.97
CA ASP A 198 -9.78 -2.97 -5.83
C ASP A 198 -8.93 -3.07 -7.10
N ARG A 199 -8.55 -1.92 -7.67
CA ARG A 199 -7.64 -1.87 -8.83
C ARG A 199 -6.26 -2.42 -8.51
N ILE A 200 -5.69 -2.09 -7.34
CA ILE A 200 -4.39 -2.62 -6.91
C ILE A 200 -4.47 -4.13 -6.73
N VAL A 201 -5.49 -4.60 -6.02
CA VAL A 201 -5.71 -6.05 -5.79
C VAL A 201 -5.93 -6.78 -7.12
N GLY A 202 -6.69 -6.17 -8.05
CA GLY A 202 -6.94 -6.73 -9.37
C GLY A 202 -5.70 -6.91 -10.25
N ILE A 203 -4.65 -6.11 -10.04
CA ILE A 203 -3.37 -6.24 -10.76
C ILE A 203 -2.46 -7.30 -10.14
N ILE A 204 -2.52 -7.48 -8.82
CA ILE A 204 -1.65 -8.42 -8.10
C ILE A 204 -1.92 -9.87 -8.52
N GLY A 205 -3.19 -10.25 -8.73
CA GLY A 205 -3.56 -11.61 -9.14
C GLY A 205 -2.91 -12.03 -10.46
N PRO A 206 -3.15 -11.32 -11.58
CA PRO A 206 -2.52 -11.63 -12.87
C PRO A 206 -0.98 -11.57 -12.82
N LEU A 207 -0.42 -10.62 -12.08
CA LEU A 207 1.04 -10.50 -11.93
C LEU A 207 1.64 -11.73 -11.23
N ALA A 208 0.98 -12.22 -10.19
CA ALA A 208 1.40 -13.43 -9.49
C ALA A 208 1.35 -14.67 -10.40
N ILE A 209 0.28 -14.81 -11.21
CA ILE A 209 0.16 -15.91 -12.17
C ILE A 209 1.28 -15.85 -13.22
N VAL A 210 1.54 -14.69 -13.80
CA VAL A 210 2.62 -14.50 -14.79
C VAL A 210 3.98 -14.82 -14.17
N ALA A 211 4.25 -14.37 -12.95
CA ALA A 211 5.50 -14.65 -12.24
C ALA A 211 5.69 -16.16 -12.01
N ILE A 212 4.66 -16.84 -11.48
CA ILE A 212 4.70 -18.29 -11.24
C ILE A 212 4.87 -19.06 -12.55
N SER A 213 4.10 -18.71 -13.59
CA SER A 213 4.19 -19.35 -14.91
C SER A 213 5.57 -19.15 -15.56
N GLY A 214 6.17 -17.98 -15.41
CA GLY A 214 7.53 -17.70 -15.89
C GLY A 214 8.58 -18.59 -15.20
N VAL A 215 8.46 -18.76 -13.89
CA VAL A 215 9.37 -19.64 -13.13
C VAL A 215 9.18 -21.10 -13.51
N VAL A 216 7.93 -21.59 -13.53
CA VAL A 216 7.64 -22.99 -13.91
C VAL A 216 8.03 -23.28 -15.36
N GLY A 217 7.70 -22.37 -16.29
CA GLY A 217 8.10 -22.49 -17.69
C GLY A 217 9.61 -22.51 -17.87
N GLY A 218 10.33 -21.63 -17.18
CA GLY A 218 11.78 -21.60 -17.15
C GLY A 218 12.41 -22.90 -16.63
N LEU A 219 11.82 -23.50 -15.60
CA LEU A 219 12.26 -24.79 -15.05
C LEU A 219 12.04 -25.94 -16.07
N ILE A 220 10.90 -25.98 -16.73
CA ILE A 220 10.61 -27.00 -17.74
C ILE A 220 11.61 -26.92 -18.90
N VAL A 221 11.85 -25.72 -19.42
CA VAL A 221 12.83 -25.48 -20.49
C VAL A 221 14.23 -25.90 -20.03
N SER A 222 14.62 -25.57 -18.81
CA SER A 222 15.91 -25.93 -18.23
C SER A 222 16.10 -27.44 -18.10
N VAL A 223 15.10 -28.17 -17.65
CA VAL A 223 15.12 -29.65 -17.56
C VAL A 223 15.19 -30.29 -18.94
N MET A 224 14.42 -29.78 -19.92
CA MET A 224 14.42 -30.29 -21.28
C MET A 224 15.78 -30.06 -21.97
N THR A 225 16.40 -28.91 -21.82
CA THR A 225 17.73 -28.63 -22.33
C THR A 225 18.80 -29.52 -21.70
N ALA A 226 18.72 -29.77 -20.41
CA ALA A 226 19.62 -30.68 -19.71
C ALA A 226 19.48 -32.13 -20.22
N LEU A 227 18.27 -32.62 -20.44
CA LEU A 227 18.02 -33.97 -20.99
C LEU A 227 18.53 -34.09 -22.45
N LEU A 228 18.34 -33.06 -23.28
CA LEU A 228 18.84 -33.05 -24.64
C LEU A 228 20.38 -33.03 -24.72
N SER A 229 21.04 -32.33 -23.80
CA SER A 229 22.50 -32.31 -23.74
C SER A 229 23.11 -33.68 -23.36
N VAL A 230 22.45 -34.42 -22.48
CA VAL A 230 22.84 -35.79 -22.09
C VAL A 230 22.70 -36.77 -23.27
N THR A 231 21.62 -36.66 -24.03
CA THR A 231 21.42 -37.52 -25.23
C THR A 231 22.44 -37.24 -26.35
N GLN A 232 22.95 -36.01 -26.49
CA GLN A 232 24.02 -35.70 -27.46
C GLN A 232 25.41 -36.16 -27.02
N LEU A 233 25.65 -36.46 -25.75
CA LEU A 233 26.93 -36.96 -25.25
C LEU A 233 27.06 -38.49 -25.31
N VAL A 234 25.95 -39.20 -25.47
CA VAL A 234 25.85 -40.68 -25.45
C VAL A 234 25.66 -41.25 -26.87
N GLY A 235 25.40 -40.45 -27.91
CA GLY A 235 25.30 -40.82 -29.29
C GLY A 235 26.50 -40.35 -30.10
#